data_6bdfea393350938bfcc7d7fec43b296d
#
_entry.id   6bdfea393350938bfcc7d7fec43b296d
#
_cell.length_a   1.000
_cell.length_b   1.000
_cell.length_c   1.000
_cell.angle_alpha   90.00
_cell.angle_beta   90.00
_cell.angle_gamma   90.00
#
_symmetry.space_group_name_H-M   'P 1'
#
loop_
_entity.id
_entity.type
_entity.pdbx_description
1 polymer ?
#
loop_
_entity_poly.entity_id
_entity_poly.type
_entity_poly.pdbx_seq_one_letter_code
_entity_poly.pdbx_strand_id
1 'polypeptide(L)' 'MEHSKNEILGILDQYVHVRKDREIMAVYLTDYPGSLERLAEECQVSRETVKRVIKRNAFLYKYLPGDELKVN' A
#
# COMPACT_ATOMS: atom_id res chain seq x y z
N MET A 1 -8.68 -7.26 -14.98
CA MET A 1 -7.53 -8.09 -14.74
C MET A 1 -6.66 -7.53 -13.64
N GLU A 2 -6.28 -8.36 -12.75
CA GLU A 2 -5.53 -7.92 -11.59
C GLU A 2 -4.05 -7.83 -11.89
N HIS A 3 -3.41 -6.92 -11.22
CA HIS A 3 -1.98 -6.84 -11.31
C HIS A 3 -1.37 -7.90 -10.45
N SER A 4 -0.32 -8.48 -10.91
CA SER A 4 0.34 -9.47 -10.11
C SER A 4 0.98 -8.78 -8.91
N LYS A 5 1.13 -9.53 -7.85
CA LYS A 5 1.80 -9.05 -6.66
C LYS A 5 3.20 -8.53 -7.01
N ASN A 6 3.88 -9.21 -7.91
CA ASN A 6 5.23 -8.81 -8.29
C ASN A 6 5.26 -7.46 -8.99
N GLU A 7 4.25 -7.17 -9.80
CA GLU A 7 4.18 -5.87 -10.45
C GLU A 7 4.01 -4.76 -9.45
N ILE A 8 3.13 -4.96 -8.48
CA ILE A 8 2.89 -3.96 -7.46
C ILE A 8 4.15 -3.75 -6.62
N LEU A 9 4.80 -4.83 -6.23
CA LEU A 9 6.01 -4.72 -5.43
C LEU A 9 7.12 -4.02 -6.20
N GLY A 10 7.19 -4.26 -7.52
CA GLY A 10 8.18 -3.57 -8.35
C GLY A 10 7.94 -2.07 -8.39
N ILE A 11 6.68 -1.66 -8.49
CA ILE A 11 6.35 -0.25 -8.49
C ILE A 11 6.71 0.38 -7.14
N LEU A 12 6.39 -0.31 -6.06
CA LEU A 12 6.73 0.19 -4.73
C LEU A 12 8.23 0.35 -4.57
N ASP A 13 8.98 -0.64 -5.04
CA ASP A 13 10.43 -0.60 -4.93
C ASP A 13 11.00 0.58 -5.73
N GLN A 14 10.38 0.92 -6.83
CA GLN A 14 10.86 1.97 -7.69
C GLN A 14 10.52 3.36 -7.15
N TYR A 15 9.34 3.54 -6.59
CA TYR A 15 8.84 4.87 -6.25
C TYR A 15 8.76 5.16 -4.76
N VAL A 16 8.82 4.17 -3.91
CA VAL A 16 8.71 4.37 -2.46
C VAL A 16 10.04 4.02 -1.83
N HIS A 17 10.75 5.04 -1.36
CA HIS A 17 12.10 4.85 -0.87
C HIS A 17 12.18 4.61 0.63
N VAL A 18 11.13 4.95 1.37
CA VAL A 18 11.11 4.71 2.80
C VAL A 18 10.68 3.26 3.02
N ARG A 19 11.57 2.50 3.66
CA ARG A 19 11.35 1.06 3.82
C ARG A 19 10.04 0.74 4.53
N LYS A 20 9.73 1.46 5.59
CA LYS A 20 8.51 1.20 6.33
C LYS A 20 7.28 1.52 5.52
N ASP A 21 7.35 2.58 4.72
CA ASP A 21 6.25 2.91 3.82
C ASP A 21 6.02 1.78 2.81
N ARG A 22 7.11 1.21 2.27
CA ARG A 22 6.99 0.10 1.32
C ARG A 22 6.31 -1.10 1.97
N GLU A 23 6.67 -1.41 3.21
CA GLU A 23 6.05 -2.54 3.90
C GLU A 23 4.54 -2.34 4.04
N ILE A 24 4.17 -1.16 4.50
CA ILE A 24 2.76 -0.86 4.74
C ILE A 24 1.99 -0.88 3.43
N MET A 25 2.52 -0.21 2.41
CA MET A 25 1.84 -0.15 1.12
C MET A 25 1.79 -1.52 0.44
N ALA A 26 2.82 -2.34 0.63
CA ALA A 26 2.82 -3.67 0.05
C ALA A 26 1.66 -4.50 0.60
N VAL A 27 1.48 -4.50 1.91
CA VAL A 27 0.37 -5.25 2.50
C VAL A 27 -0.97 -4.61 2.11
N TYR A 28 -1.02 -3.29 2.12
CA TYR A 28 -2.25 -2.59 1.80
C TYR A 28 -2.74 -2.91 0.38
N LEU A 29 -1.82 -2.99 -0.57
CA LEU A 29 -2.18 -3.17 -1.97
C LEU A 29 -2.25 -4.62 -2.41
N THR A 30 -1.61 -5.53 -1.70
CA THR A 30 -1.58 -6.92 -2.15
C THR A 30 -2.27 -7.89 -1.21
N ASP A 31 -2.34 -7.58 0.06
CA ASP A 31 -2.82 -8.55 1.04
C ASP A 31 -3.53 -7.83 2.18
N TYR A 32 -4.42 -6.95 1.82
CA TYR A 32 -5.11 -6.10 2.79
C TYR A 32 -5.93 -6.96 3.77
N PRO A 33 -5.69 -6.79 5.08
CA PRO A 33 -6.34 -7.65 6.08
C PRO A 33 -7.78 -7.26 6.40
N GLY A 34 -8.34 -6.29 5.71
CA GLY A 34 -9.73 -5.93 5.88
C GLY A 34 -9.98 -4.71 6.73
N SER A 35 -9.00 -4.24 7.48
CA SER A 35 -9.18 -3.01 8.25
C SER A 35 -7.82 -2.36 8.46
N LEU A 36 -7.84 -1.05 8.65
CA LEU A 36 -6.61 -0.32 8.92
C LEU A 36 -6.02 -0.69 10.26
N GLU A 37 -6.86 -1.07 11.21
CA GLU A 37 -6.37 -1.48 12.51
C GLU A 37 -5.55 -2.76 12.41
N ARG A 38 -6.04 -3.73 11.65
CA ARG A 38 -5.31 -4.95 11.47
C ARG A 38 -4.03 -4.73 10.69
N LEU A 39 -4.08 -3.86 9.69
CA LEU A 39 -2.89 -3.52 8.94
C LEU A 39 -1.85 -2.90 9.85
N ALA A 40 -2.28 -2.00 10.73
CA ALA A 40 -1.36 -1.36 11.66
C ALA A 40 -0.72 -2.40 12.59
N GLU A 41 -1.53 -3.35 13.08
CA GLU A 41 -1.01 -4.39 13.95
C GLU A 41 0.02 -5.25 13.23
N GLU A 42 -0.27 -5.64 11.99
CA GLU A 42 0.64 -6.48 11.22
C GLU A 42 1.95 -5.75 10.93
N CYS A 43 1.88 -4.46 10.70
CA CYS A 43 3.08 -3.67 10.41
C CYS A 43 3.72 -3.10 11.66
N GLN A 44 3.13 -3.32 12.82
CA GLN A 44 3.66 -2.88 14.10
C GLN A 44 3.80 -1.36 14.18
N VAL A 45 2.78 -0.68 13.73
CA VAL A 45 2.72 0.77 13.77
C VAL A 45 1.33 1.17 14.26
N SER A 46 1.12 2.46 14.50
CA SER A 46 -0.18 2.94 14.90
C SER A 46 -1.07 3.09 13.68
N ARG A 47 -2.38 3.09 13.92
CA ARG A 47 -3.35 3.30 12.86
C ARG A 47 -3.14 4.65 12.19
N GLU A 48 -2.78 5.66 12.98
CA GLU A 48 -2.53 6.99 12.42
C GLU A 48 -1.34 6.97 11.47
N THR A 49 -0.33 6.20 11.81
CA THR A 49 0.82 6.05 10.92
C THR A 49 0.40 5.43 9.60
N VAL A 50 -0.43 4.39 9.66
CA VAL A 50 -0.90 3.75 8.43
C VAL A 50 -1.66 4.76 7.57
N LYS A 51 -2.56 5.53 8.17
CA LYS A 51 -3.32 6.52 7.42
C LYS A 51 -2.41 7.54 6.76
N ARG A 52 -1.41 8.00 7.50
CA ARG A 52 -0.46 8.97 6.98
C ARG A 52 0.35 8.41 5.82
N VAL A 53 0.78 7.15 5.95
CA VAL A 53 1.55 6.50 4.90
C VAL A 53 0.72 6.34 3.63
N ILE A 54 -0.51 5.88 3.77
CA ILE A 54 -1.38 5.71 2.60
C ILE A 54 -1.60 7.05 1.91
N LYS A 55 -1.86 8.10 2.68
CA LYS A 55 -2.12 9.40 2.11
C LYS A 55 -0.87 9.95 1.43
N ARG A 56 0.28 9.78 2.06
CA ARG A 56 1.55 10.28 1.51
C ARG A 56 1.90 9.58 0.20
N ASN A 57 1.50 8.32 0.06
CA ASN A 57 1.84 7.54 -1.12
C ASN A 57 0.69 7.40 -2.11
N ALA A 58 -0.31 8.26 -1.99
CA ALA A 58 -1.46 8.21 -2.90
C ALA A 58 -1.06 8.49 -4.35
N PHE A 59 0.08 9.16 -4.57
CA PHE A 59 0.55 9.42 -5.93
C PHE A 59 0.79 8.12 -6.71
N LEU A 60 0.96 7.00 -6.01
CA LEU A 60 1.20 5.73 -6.67
C LEU A 60 0.03 5.28 -7.54
N TYR A 61 -1.15 5.78 -7.26
CA TYR A 61 -2.33 5.32 -8.00
C TYR A 61 -2.25 5.64 -9.48
N LYS A 62 -1.49 6.65 -9.87
CA LYS A 62 -1.35 6.95 -11.28
C LYS A 62 -0.42 5.97 -12.00
N TYR A 63 0.36 5.21 -11.24
CA TYR A 63 1.24 4.19 -11.82
C TYR A 63 0.66 2.80 -11.71
N LEU A 64 -0.39 2.64 -10.91
CA LEU A 64 -1.03 1.36 -10.72
C LEU A 64 -2.20 1.28 -11.66
N PRO A 65 -2.26 0.26 -12.46
CA PRO A 65 -3.31 0.17 -13.46
C PRO A 65 -4.62 -0.24 -12.84
N GLY A 66 -5.65 0.18 -13.51
CA GLY A 66 -6.95 -0.33 -13.20
C GLY A 66 -7.66 0.41 -12.12
N ASP A 67 -8.94 0.27 -12.16
CA ASP A 67 -9.80 0.91 -11.20
C ASP A 67 -9.94 0.10 -9.95
N GLU A 68 -9.48 -1.11 -9.97
CA GLU A 68 -9.64 -1.99 -8.82
C GLU A 68 -8.87 -1.49 -7.62
N LEU A 69 -7.90 -0.60 -7.83
CA LEU A 69 -7.17 -0.04 -6.71
C LEU A 69 -7.71 1.29 -6.24
N LYS A 70 -8.72 1.78 -6.91
CA LYS A 70 -9.38 3.00 -6.49
C LYS A 70 -10.46 2.63 -5.52
N VAL A 71 -10.12 2.61 -4.29
CA VAL A 71 -11.08 2.27 -3.25
C VAL A 71 -11.90 3.50 -2.94
N ASN A 72 -13.16 3.33 -3.00
CA ASN A 72 -14.06 4.44 -2.71
C ASN A 72 -14.41 4.52 -1.26
#